data_08850de22b7d3440b26de2591564e7a5
#
_entry.id   08850de22b7d3440b26de2591564e7a5
#
_cell.length_a   1.000
_cell.length_b   1.000
_cell.length_c   1.000
_cell.angle_alpha   90.00
_cell.angle_beta   90.00
_cell.angle_gamma   90.00
#
_symmetry.space_group_name_H-M   'P 1'
#
loop_
_entity.id
_entity.type
_entity.pdbx_description
1 polymer ?
#
loop_
_entity_poly.entity_id
_entity_poly.type
_entity_poly.pdbx_seq_one_letter_code
_entity_poly.pdbx_strand_id
1 'polypeptide(L)'
;MRQQSSVARLLASAAVTAILAAGLGGCQTVSDITGSLTSKPDTSPDAGLRHSVEVAGESYRANPKDADAALAYGQALRATGQRAQAAAVLEQATIAHPGNKDLLAAYGRALADNGNFQQALDTLTRAHSPDNPDWRILSVQGTVLDQLGRHDEARRYYASALNIVPGEPSVLSNLGLSYVLSRDLPKAEEVLRQAYSSGKADARVRQNLGLVVGLQGRFAEAESIVRADLPAAEAAANVAYLKQMLSRKDNPRGGPGTVPMASLSGPG
;
A
#
# COMPACT_ATOMS: atom_id res chain seq x y z
N MET A 1 -8.16 11.03 39.01
CA MET A 1 -9.06 10.49 37.96
C MET A 1 -8.73 11.17 36.64
N ARG A 2 -7.84 10.61 35.82
CA ARG A 2 -7.57 10.98 34.41
C ARG A 2 -6.46 10.09 33.85
N GLN A 3 -6.79 8.84 33.51
CA GLN A 3 -5.87 7.95 32.78
C GLN A 3 -6.66 6.84 32.02
N GLN A 4 -7.53 7.24 31.09
CA GLN A 4 -8.26 6.28 30.24
C GLN A 4 -8.39 6.68 28.76
N SER A 5 -7.64 7.68 28.28
CA SER A 5 -7.80 8.13 26.88
C SER A 5 -6.70 7.68 25.89
N SER A 6 -5.63 7.04 26.36
CA SER A 6 -4.49 6.71 25.49
C SER A 6 -4.58 5.34 24.81
N VAL A 7 -5.29 4.38 25.37
CA VAL A 7 -5.37 2.99 24.84
C VAL A 7 -6.36 2.87 23.69
N ALA A 8 -7.39 3.72 23.64
CA ALA A 8 -8.41 3.68 22.58
C ALA A 8 -7.93 4.22 21.23
N ARG A 9 -6.84 4.98 21.19
CA ARG A 9 -6.29 5.56 19.95
C ARG A 9 -5.38 4.61 19.19
N LEU A 10 -4.74 3.64 19.85
CA LEU A 10 -3.82 2.70 19.22
C LEU A 10 -4.52 1.54 18.49
N LEU A 11 -5.77 1.24 18.82
CA LEU A 11 -6.52 0.14 18.20
C LEU A 11 -7.24 0.53 16.89
N ALA A 12 -7.39 1.81 16.61
CA ALA A 12 -8.07 2.28 15.40
C ALA A 12 -7.19 2.28 14.15
N SER A 13 -5.87 2.38 14.31
CA SER A 13 -4.92 2.41 13.19
C SER A 13 -4.59 1.02 12.62
N ALA A 14 -4.66 -0.03 13.45
CA ALA A 14 -4.32 -1.39 13.03
C ALA A 14 -5.37 -2.04 12.12
N ALA A 15 -6.64 -1.62 12.20
CA ALA A 15 -7.72 -2.24 11.47
C ALA A 15 -7.78 -1.84 9.98
N VAL A 16 -7.36 -0.63 9.64
CA VAL A 16 -7.39 -0.15 8.23
C VAL A 16 -6.22 -0.73 7.42
N THR A 17 -5.07 -0.95 8.05
CA THR A 17 -3.91 -1.56 7.40
C THR A 17 -4.08 -3.05 7.13
N ALA A 18 -4.88 -3.78 7.92
CA ALA A 18 -5.14 -5.20 7.72
C ALA A 18 -6.03 -5.50 6.49
N ILE A 19 -6.90 -4.56 6.09
CA ILE A 19 -7.81 -4.76 4.94
C ILE A 19 -7.06 -4.69 3.60
N LEU A 20 -5.93 -4.00 3.54
CA LEU A 20 -5.11 -3.87 2.32
C LEU A 20 -4.14 -5.05 2.10
N ALA A 21 -3.92 -5.90 3.11
CA ALA A 21 -2.96 -7.00 3.03
C ALA A 21 -3.58 -8.38 2.70
N ALA A 22 -4.91 -8.53 2.71
CA ALA A 22 -5.58 -9.81 2.54
C ALA A 22 -5.78 -10.25 1.06
N GLY A 23 -5.29 -9.49 0.09
CA GLY A 23 -5.48 -9.76 -1.32
C GLY A 23 -4.47 -10.69 -2.01
N LEU A 24 -3.52 -11.30 -1.30
CA LEU A 24 -2.45 -12.12 -1.90
C LEU A 24 -2.23 -13.47 -1.19
N GLY A 25 -3.30 -14.17 -0.86
CA GLY A 25 -3.25 -15.54 -0.31
C GLY A 25 -3.67 -16.59 -1.32
N GLY A 26 -2.91 -16.79 -2.39
CA GLY A 26 -3.04 -17.97 -3.27
C GLY A 26 -2.50 -19.21 -2.57
N CYS A 27 -3.33 -20.24 -2.43
CA CYS A 27 -3.01 -21.55 -1.88
C CYS A 27 -1.81 -22.17 -2.59
N GLN A 28 -0.71 -22.42 -1.88
CA GLN A 28 0.33 -23.35 -2.35
C GLN A 28 -0.02 -24.74 -1.83
N THR A 29 -0.41 -25.61 -2.76
CA THR A 29 -0.42 -27.05 -2.53
C THR A 29 1.01 -27.57 -2.58
N VAL A 30 1.42 -28.18 -1.46
CA VAL A 30 2.68 -28.95 -1.38
C VAL A 30 2.48 -30.27 -2.14
N SER A 31 3.12 -30.43 -3.28
CA SER A 31 3.32 -31.74 -3.91
C SER A 31 4.58 -31.75 -4.78
N ASP A 32 5.38 -32.75 -4.51
CA ASP A 32 6.41 -33.37 -5.32
C ASP A 32 7.84 -32.88 -5.25
N ILE A 33 8.52 -33.54 -4.29
CA ILE A 33 9.98 -33.80 -4.35
C ILE A 33 10.19 -35.04 -5.22
N THR A 34 10.33 -34.90 -6.52
CA THR A 34 11.11 -35.81 -7.37
C THR A 34 11.45 -35.12 -8.69
N GLY A 35 12.73 -35.14 -9.03
CA GLY A 35 13.38 -34.35 -10.06
C GLY A 35 12.81 -34.46 -11.47
N SER A 36 12.84 -33.35 -12.16
CA SER A 36 13.08 -33.27 -13.58
C SER A 36 13.74 -31.95 -13.92
N LEU A 37 14.97 -31.99 -14.39
CA LEU A 37 15.76 -30.86 -14.87
C LEU A 37 15.27 -30.43 -16.27
N THR A 38 14.04 -29.91 -16.34
CA THR A 38 13.57 -29.12 -17.49
C THR A 38 12.73 -27.99 -16.89
N SER A 39 13.42 -26.95 -16.44
CA SER A 39 12.76 -25.72 -15.96
C SER A 39 12.04 -25.07 -17.15
N LYS A 40 10.74 -25.31 -17.25
CA LYS A 40 9.86 -24.45 -18.04
C LYS A 40 10.00 -23.04 -17.45
N PRO A 41 10.24 -21.98 -18.25
CA PRO A 41 10.34 -20.64 -17.70
C PRO A 41 9.08 -20.33 -16.92
N ASP A 42 9.23 -20.04 -15.64
CA ASP A 42 8.15 -19.59 -14.76
C ASP A 42 7.72 -18.20 -15.24
N THR A 43 6.60 -18.13 -15.97
CA THR A 43 6.06 -16.89 -16.54
C THR A 43 5.14 -16.17 -15.57
N SER A 44 5.15 -16.52 -14.29
CA SER A 44 4.39 -15.80 -13.27
C SER A 44 4.92 -14.37 -13.10
N PRO A 45 4.06 -13.39 -12.78
CA PRO A 45 4.51 -12.03 -12.45
C PRO A 45 5.58 -11.99 -11.36
N ASP A 46 5.50 -12.91 -10.40
CA ASP A 46 6.48 -13.08 -9.32
C ASP A 46 7.85 -13.54 -9.81
N ALA A 47 7.92 -14.35 -10.88
CA ALA A 47 9.19 -14.78 -11.47
C ALA A 47 9.93 -13.59 -12.10
N GLY A 48 9.22 -12.71 -12.79
CA GLY A 48 9.80 -11.50 -13.36
C GLY A 48 10.36 -10.55 -12.29
N LEU A 49 9.63 -10.38 -11.18
CA LEU A 49 10.09 -9.56 -10.06
C LEU A 49 11.32 -10.17 -9.37
N ARG A 50 11.36 -11.49 -9.15
CA ARG A 50 12.53 -12.17 -8.58
C ARG A 50 13.74 -12.05 -9.48
N HIS A 51 13.58 -12.24 -10.78
CA HIS A 51 14.66 -12.04 -11.75
C HIS A 51 15.18 -10.60 -11.76
N SER A 52 14.30 -9.61 -11.64
CA SER A 52 14.71 -8.20 -11.53
C SER A 52 15.56 -7.94 -10.28
N VAL A 53 15.24 -8.56 -9.14
CA VAL A 53 16.05 -8.47 -7.91
C VAL A 53 17.42 -9.10 -8.11
N GLU A 54 17.48 -10.26 -8.77
CA GLU A 54 18.73 -10.98 -9.02
C GLU A 54 19.68 -10.14 -9.91
N VAL A 55 19.20 -9.70 -11.08
CA VAL A 55 19.98 -8.92 -12.04
C VAL A 55 20.44 -7.59 -11.42
N ALA A 56 19.54 -6.85 -10.78
CA ALA A 56 19.91 -5.60 -10.13
C ALA A 56 20.89 -5.82 -8.96
N GLY A 57 20.72 -6.93 -8.21
CA GLY A 57 21.59 -7.31 -7.12
C GLY A 57 22.99 -7.70 -7.59
N GLU A 58 23.13 -8.36 -8.74
CA GLU A 58 24.44 -8.66 -9.35
C GLU A 58 25.17 -7.38 -9.77
N SER A 59 24.46 -6.45 -10.44
CA SER A 59 25.00 -5.15 -10.81
C SER A 59 25.49 -4.36 -9.58
N TYR A 60 24.68 -4.32 -8.53
CA TYR A 60 25.05 -3.65 -7.28
C TYR A 60 26.28 -4.31 -6.60
N ARG A 61 26.34 -5.65 -6.55
CA ARG A 61 27.49 -6.36 -5.97
C ARG A 61 28.79 -6.14 -6.76
N ALA A 62 28.70 -6.01 -8.08
CA ALA A 62 29.84 -5.71 -8.92
C ALA A 62 30.41 -4.30 -8.67
N ASN A 63 29.53 -3.33 -8.39
CA ASN A 63 29.95 -1.96 -8.08
C ASN A 63 29.02 -1.32 -7.01
N PRO A 64 29.25 -1.58 -5.72
CA PRO A 64 28.40 -1.08 -4.64
C PRO A 64 28.40 0.46 -4.48
N LYS A 65 29.34 1.15 -5.12
CA LYS A 65 29.41 2.62 -5.10
C LYS A 65 28.69 3.27 -6.28
N ASP A 66 28.18 2.50 -7.21
CA ASP A 66 27.41 3.01 -8.34
C ASP A 66 26.01 3.40 -7.86
N ALA A 67 25.66 4.69 -8.07
CA ALA A 67 24.38 5.24 -7.65
C ALA A 67 23.20 4.60 -8.39
N ASP A 68 23.35 4.34 -9.69
CA ASP A 68 22.29 3.79 -10.53
C ASP A 68 22.05 2.30 -10.22
N ALA A 69 23.13 1.54 -9.99
CA ALA A 69 23.03 0.15 -9.57
C ALA A 69 22.35 0.01 -8.19
N ALA A 70 22.71 0.87 -7.23
CA ALA A 70 22.08 0.91 -5.91
C ALA A 70 20.59 1.32 -6.00
N LEU A 71 20.27 2.30 -6.84
CA LEU A 71 18.90 2.76 -7.09
C LEU A 71 18.04 1.62 -7.68
N ALA A 72 18.51 0.97 -8.73
CA ALA A 72 17.84 -0.13 -9.39
C ALA A 72 17.60 -1.30 -8.42
N TYR A 73 18.62 -1.69 -7.65
CA TYR A 73 18.50 -2.78 -6.68
C TYR A 73 17.54 -2.43 -5.55
N GLY A 74 17.62 -1.23 -4.99
CA GLY A 74 16.71 -0.76 -3.96
C GLY A 74 15.24 -0.73 -4.44
N GLN A 75 15.00 -0.33 -5.68
CA GLN A 75 13.66 -0.34 -6.28
C GLN A 75 13.14 -1.78 -6.50
N ALA A 76 13.96 -2.69 -6.97
CA ALA A 76 13.62 -4.10 -7.16
C ALA A 76 13.27 -4.78 -5.81
N LEU A 77 14.07 -4.52 -4.76
CA LEU A 77 13.80 -4.99 -3.41
C LEU A 77 12.48 -4.47 -2.85
N ARG A 78 12.16 -3.18 -3.09
CA ARG A 78 10.86 -2.60 -2.69
C ARG A 78 9.70 -3.28 -3.42
N ALA A 79 9.84 -3.50 -4.72
CA ALA A 79 8.80 -4.14 -5.54
C ALA A 79 8.47 -5.58 -5.08
N THR A 80 9.45 -6.28 -4.50
CA THR A 80 9.31 -7.63 -3.95
C THR A 80 9.02 -7.66 -2.44
N GLY A 81 8.75 -6.50 -1.82
CA GLY A 81 8.41 -6.41 -0.40
C GLY A 81 9.59 -6.60 0.57
N GLN A 82 10.82 -6.64 0.07
CA GLN A 82 12.05 -6.75 0.88
C GLN A 82 12.44 -5.38 1.47
N ARG A 83 11.53 -4.82 2.29
CA ARG A 83 11.52 -3.41 2.72
C ARG A 83 12.75 -3.01 3.50
N ALA A 84 13.16 -3.83 4.49
CA ALA A 84 14.32 -3.55 5.33
C ALA A 84 15.62 -3.57 4.52
N GLN A 85 15.74 -4.52 3.59
CA GLN A 85 16.93 -4.62 2.73
C GLN A 85 16.99 -3.46 1.74
N ALA A 86 15.85 -3.06 1.16
CA ALA A 86 15.77 -1.88 0.30
C ALA A 86 16.23 -0.62 1.03
N ALA A 87 15.75 -0.42 2.27
CA ALA A 87 16.15 0.72 3.09
C ALA A 87 17.67 0.72 3.35
N ALA A 88 18.25 -0.42 3.72
CA ALA A 88 19.68 -0.54 4.02
C ALA A 88 20.58 -0.26 2.78
N VAL A 89 20.22 -0.81 1.61
CA VAL A 89 20.96 -0.58 0.36
C VAL A 89 20.92 0.90 -0.03
N LEU A 90 19.73 1.51 0.02
CA LEU A 90 19.56 2.91 -0.35
C LEU A 90 20.17 3.87 0.67
N GLU A 91 20.21 3.51 1.95
CA GLU A 91 20.91 4.26 2.99
C GLU A 91 22.40 4.35 2.65
N GLN A 92 23.06 3.21 2.41
CA GLN A 92 24.49 3.19 2.04
C GLN A 92 24.76 4.02 0.78
N ALA A 93 23.87 3.94 -0.21
CA ALA A 93 24.00 4.73 -1.43
C ALA A 93 23.86 6.24 -1.16
N THR A 94 22.95 6.67 -0.28
CA THR A 94 22.80 8.09 0.08
C THR A 94 23.97 8.62 0.89
N ILE A 95 24.66 7.77 1.66
CA ILE A 95 25.90 8.14 2.36
C ILE A 95 27.03 8.36 1.35
N ALA A 96 27.14 7.50 0.34
CA ALA A 96 28.14 7.63 -0.71
C ALA A 96 27.86 8.83 -1.66
N HIS A 97 26.59 9.18 -1.85
CA HIS A 97 26.11 10.22 -2.77
C HIS A 97 25.11 11.18 -2.09
N PRO A 98 25.52 12.00 -1.10
CA PRO A 98 24.60 12.72 -0.20
C PRO A 98 23.73 13.79 -0.90
N GLY A 99 24.13 14.23 -2.10
CA GLY A 99 23.37 15.20 -2.91
C GLY A 99 22.49 14.60 -4.00
N ASN A 100 22.49 13.27 -4.16
CA ASN A 100 21.72 12.61 -5.21
C ASN A 100 20.22 12.56 -4.82
N LYS A 101 19.41 13.37 -5.52
CA LYS A 101 17.97 13.51 -5.23
C LYS A 101 17.17 12.24 -5.53
N ASP A 102 17.57 11.49 -6.55
CA ASP A 102 16.88 10.24 -6.92
C ASP A 102 17.12 9.16 -5.86
N LEU A 103 18.34 9.04 -5.35
CA LEU A 103 18.63 8.15 -4.22
C LEU A 103 17.90 8.58 -2.94
N LEU A 104 17.86 9.88 -2.62
CA LEU A 104 17.10 10.39 -1.48
C LEU A 104 15.60 10.10 -1.62
N ALA A 105 15.02 10.29 -2.81
CA ALA A 105 13.63 9.97 -3.08
C ALA A 105 13.35 8.47 -2.94
N ALA A 106 14.22 7.62 -3.47
CA ALA A 106 14.09 6.17 -3.35
C ALA A 106 14.25 5.70 -1.89
N TYR A 107 15.22 6.24 -1.16
CA TYR A 107 15.45 5.94 0.25
C TYR A 107 14.26 6.37 1.11
N GLY A 108 13.74 7.58 0.90
CA GLY A 108 12.57 8.06 1.61
C GLY A 108 11.34 7.17 1.38
N ARG A 109 11.13 6.67 0.15
CA ARG A 109 10.08 5.68 -0.13
C ARG A 109 10.32 4.34 0.57
N ALA A 110 11.57 3.85 0.58
CA ALA A 110 11.91 2.60 1.26
C ALA A 110 11.72 2.70 2.79
N LEU A 111 12.07 3.84 3.38
CA LEU A 111 11.82 4.13 4.79
C LEU A 111 10.30 4.14 5.10
N ALA A 112 9.50 4.76 4.23
CA ALA A 112 8.04 4.77 4.38
C ALA A 112 7.46 3.36 4.33
N ASP A 113 7.88 2.55 3.35
CA ASP A 113 7.47 1.15 3.22
C ASP A 113 7.87 0.30 4.43
N ASN A 114 8.99 0.65 5.07
CA ASN A 114 9.52 -0.03 6.26
C ASN A 114 8.93 0.52 7.59
N GLY A 115 8.04 1.51 7.52
CA GLY A 115 7.37 2.10 8.71
C GLY A 115 8.18 3.19 9.42
N ASN A 116 9.34 3.59 8.90
CA ASN A 116 10.18 4.65 9.46
C ASN A 116 9.69 6.05 9.01
N PHE A 117 8.45 6.39 9.35
CA PHE A 117 7.73 7.51 8.76
C PHE A 117 8.38 8.87 9.00
N GLN A 118 8.87 9.17 10.22
CA GLN A 118 9.51 10.47 10.46
C GLN A 118 10.80 10.63 9.64
N GLN A 119 11.65 9.60 9.63
CA GLN A 119 12.88 9.61 8.84
C GLN A 119 12.59 9.68 7.33
N ALA A 120 11.51 9.02 6.88
CA ALA A 120 11.03 9.11 5.49
C ALA A 120 10.68 10.56 5.11
N LEU A 121 9.92 11.25 5.97
CA LEU A 121 9.53 12.64 5.73
C LEU A 121 10.75 13.57 5.62
N ASP A 122 11.70 13.45 6.56
CA ASP A 122 12.93 14.24 6.58
C ASP A 122 13.79 13.98 5.34
N THR A 123 13.89 12.71 4.92
CA THR A 123 14.65 12.32 3.72
C THR A 123 13.99 12.82 2.44
N LEU A 124 12.67 12.67 2.31
CA LEU A 124 11.91 13.13 1.15
C LEU A 124 11.95 14.66 1.02
N THR A 125 12.00 15.40 2.12
CA THR A 125 12.14 16.85 2.11
C THR A 125 13.46 17.31 1.47
N ARG A 126 14.50 16.51 1.59
CA ARG A 126 15.81 16.76 0.95
C ARG A 126 15.86 16.32 -0.51
N ALA A 127 14.93 15.48 -0.95
CA ALA A 127 14.95 14.88 -2.29
C ALA A 127 14.46 15.83 -3.39
N HIS A 128 13.79 16.93 -3.05
CA HIS A 128 13.35 17.95 -4.01
C HIS A 128 13.58 19.36 -3.44
N SER A 129 13.38 20.38 -4.27
CA SER A 129 13.47 21.79 -3.83
C SER A 129 12.16 22.52 -4.18
N PRO A 130 11.84 23.62 -3.50
CA PRO A 130 10.67 24.44 -3.83
C PRO A 130 10.66 24.94 -5.26
N ASP A 131 11.84 25.21 -5.85
CA ASP A 131 11.99 25.69 -7.23
C ASP A 131 11.81 24.58 -8.28
N ASN A 132 11.95 23.32 -7.88
CA ASN A 132 11.74 22.15 -8.75
C ASN A 132 11.03 21.04 -7.97
N PRO A 133 9.72 21.21 -7.71
CA PRO A 133 8.94 20.25 -6.96
C PRO A 133 8.62 19.02 -7.83
N ASP A 134 8.76 17.83 -7.26
CA ASP A 134 8.28 16.58 -7.88
C ASP A 134 6.95 16.16 -7.22
N TRP A 135 5.88 16.12 -8.00
CA TRP A 135 4.57 15.73 -7.53
C TRP A 135 4.52 14.32 -6.91
N ARG A 136 5.38 13.42 -7.40
CA ARG A 136 5.50 12.05 -6.86
C ARG A 136 6.08 12.05 -5.45
N ILE A 137 7.08 12.90 -5.20
CA ILE A 137 7.67 13.06 -3.87
C ILE A 137 6.64 13.71 -2.94
N LEU A 138 5.98 14.77 -3.39
CA LEU A 138 4.92 15.43 -2.62
C LEU A 138 3.80 14.46 -2.25
N SER A 139 3.37 13.61 -3.18
CA SER A 139 2.34 12.59 -2.91
C SER A 139 2.79 11.58 -1.85
N VAL A 140 4.05 11.13 -1.89
CA VAL A 140 4.60 10.23 -0.87
C VAL A 140 4.74 10.92 0.49
N GLN A 141 5.16 12.19 0.53
CA GLN A 141 5.18 12.98 1.77
C GLN A 141 3.78 13.10 2.39
N GLY A 142 2.75 13.31 1.57
CA GLY A 142 1.37 13.26 2.01
C GLY A 142 1.01 11.91 2.64
N THR A 143 1.35 10.80 1.98
CA THR A 143 1.10 9.45 2.52
C THR A 143 1.83 9.22 3.85
N VAL A 144 3.08 9.65 3.96
CA VAL A 144 3.86 9.56 5.20
C VAL A 144 3.25 10.38 6.33
N LEU A 145 2.77 11.60 6.03
CA LEU A 145 2.08 12.45 7.00
C LEU A 145 0.77 11.82 7.48
N ASP A 146 0.02 11.17 6.60
CA ASP A 146 -1.17 10.42 6.98
C ASP A 146 -0.86 9.28 7.95
N GLN A 147 0.25 8.54 7.74
CA GLN A 147 0.71 7.52 8.67
C GLN A 147 1.14 8.10 10.03
N LEU A 148 1.63 9.33 10.06
CA LEU A 148 1.93 10.08 11.29
C LEU A 148 0.68 10.68 11.95
N GLY A 149 -0.52 10.51 11.38
CA GLY A 149 -1.78 11.09 11.87
C GLY A 149 -1.94 12.59 11.57
N ARG A 150 -1.07 13.16 10.73
CA ARG A 150 -1.04 14.59 10.37
C ARG A 150 -1.85 14.83 9.09
N HIS A 151 -3.13 14.44 9.11
CA HIS A 151 -3.99 14.39 7.92
C HIS A 151 -4.19 15.74 7.23
N ASP A 152 -4.30 16.84 7.98
CA ASP A 152 -4.47 18.18 7.39
C ASP A 152 -3.22 18.64 6.62
N GLU A 153 -2.05 18.29 7.12
CA GLU A 153 -0.80 18.54 6.41
C GLU A 153 -0.66 17.64 5.19
N ALA A 154 -1.00 16.35 5.31
CA ALA A 154 -1.00 15.43 4.19
C ALA A 154 -1.81 15.97 3.00
N ARG A 155 -3.01 16.48 3.28
CA ARG A 155 -3.89 17.07 2.25
C ARG A 155 -3.28 18.30 1.56
N ARG A 156 -2.49 19.10 2.26
CA ARG A 156 -1.74 20.22 1.63
C ARG A 156 -0.70 19.72 0.64
N TYR A 157 0.01 18.64 0.97
CA TYR A 157 0.97 18.01 0.07
C TYR A 157 0.30 17.40 -1.16
N TYR A 158 -0.84 16.72 -1.00
CA TYR A 158 -1.62 16.22 -2.13
C TYR A 158 -2.15 17.37 -3.01
N ALA A 159 -2.64 18.45 -2.41
CA ALA A 159 -3.05 19.63 -3.18
C ALA A 159 -1.88 20.23 -3.97
N SER A 160 -0.70 20.33 -3.37
CA SER A 160 0.52 20.78 -4.08
C SER A 160 0.89 19.86 -5.23
N ALA A 161 0.78 18.54 -5.05
CA ALA A 161 1.00 17.56 -6.12
C ALA A 161 -0.02 17.73 -7.26
N LEU A 162 -1.30 17.92 -6.94
CA LEU A 162 -2.37 18.14 -7.92
C LEU A 162 -2.28 19.48 -8.64
N ASN A 163 -1.65 20.49 -8.05
CA ASN A 163 -1.35 21.74 -8.74
C ASN A 163 -0.31 21.53 -9.86
N ILE A 164 0.61 20.57 -9.71
CA ILE A 164 1.61 20.23 -10.74
C ILE A 164 0.99 19.30 -11.79
N VAL A 165 0.23 18.30 -11.35
CA VAL A 165 -0.41 17.30 -12.24
C VAL A 165 -1.90 17.22 -11.91
N PRO A 166 -2.71 18.12 -12.49
CA PRO A 166 -4.15 18.15 -12.24
C PRO A 166 -4.82 16.81 -12.62
N GLY A 167 -5.67 16.32 -11.73
CA GLY A 167 -6.48 15.13 -11.98
C GLY A 167 -5.70 13.80 -11.97
N GLU A 168 -4.45 13.78 -11.48
CA GLU A 168 -3.66 12.55 -11.39
C GLU A 168 -4.35 11.51 -10.49
N PRO A 169 -4.79 10.35 -11.02
CA PRO A 169 -5.62 9.41 -10.28
C PRO A 169 -4.93 8.85 -9.03
N SER A 170 -3.62 8.65 -9.08
CA SER A 170 -2.85 8.11 -7.96
C SER A 170 -2.81 9.09 -6.78
N VAL A 171 -2.70 10.39 -7.05
CA VAL A 171 -2.71 11.43 -6.01
C VAL A 171 -4.12 11.63 -5.47
N LEU A 172 -5.13 11.68 -6.33
CA LEU A 172 -6.54 11.73 -5.92
C LEU A 172 -6.92 10.53 -5.07
N SER A 173 -6.42 9.34 -5.41
CA SER A 173 -6.67 8.12 -4.63
C SER A 173 -6.06 8.23 -3.21
N ASN A 174 -4.84 8.72 -3.09
CA ASN A 174 -4.20 8.96 -1.79
C ASN A 174 -4.94 10.04 -0.99
N LEU A 175 -5.36 11.14 -1.63
CA LEU A 175 -6.18 12.19 -1.00
C LEU A 175 -7.53 11.65 -0.50
N GLY A 176 -8.19 10.80 -1.29
CA GLY A 176 -9.41 10.12 -0.88
C GLY A 176 -9.21 9.25 0.36
N LEU A 177 -8.13 8.46 0.41
CA LEU A 177 -7.78 7.68 1.60
C LEU A 177 -7.45 8.56 2.82
N SER A 178 -6.82 9.71 2.63
CA SER A 178 -6.59 10.70 3.71
C SER A 178 -7.91 11.18 4.34
N TYR A 179 -8.95 11.39 3.52
CA TYR A 179 -10.29 11.69 4.05
C TYR A 179 -10.93 10.50 4.77
N VAL A 180 -10.70 9.26 4.32
CA VAL A 180 -11.14 8.05 5.05
C VAL A 180 -10.52 8.00 6.44
N LEU A 181 -9.21 8.25 6.55
CA LEU A 181 -8.48 8.28 7.83
C LEU A 181 -9.03 9.35 8.78
N SER A 182 -9.50 10.47 8.25
CA SER A 182 -10.18 11.56 8.99
C SER A 182 -11.68 11.31 9.19
N ARG A 183 -12.23 10.18 8.71
CA ARG A 183 -13.65 9.81 8.75
C ARG A 183 -14.59 10.74 7.96
N ASP A 184 -14.07 11.50 7.02
CA ASP A 184 -14.85 12.31 6.08
C ASP A 184 -15.17 11.49 4.83
N LEU A 185 -16.05 10.49 4.98
CA LEU A 185 -16.41 9.59 3.89
C LEU A 185 -17.07 10.28 2.69
N PRO A 186 -17.89 11.33 2.86
CA PRO A 186 -18.45 12.06 1.72
C PRO A 186 -17.37 12.70 0.83
N LYS A 187 -16.38 13.38 1.43
CA LYS A 187 -15.25 13.95 0.66
C LYS A 187 -14.33 12.88 0.08
N ALA A 188 -14.11 11.79 0.82
CA ALA A 188 -13.35 10.65 0.29
C ALA A 188 -13.99 10.13 -1.00
N GLU A 189 -15.30 9.94 -1.01
CA GLU A 189 -16.04 9.49 -2.19
C GLU A 189 -15.97 10.49 -3.33
N GLU A 190 -16.19 11.77 -3.08
CA GLU A 190 -16.13 12.82 -4.09
C GLU A 190 -14.80 12.78 -4.84
N VAL A 191 -13.68 12.78 -4.10
CA VAL A 191 -12.33 12.76 -4.66
C VAL A 191 -12.04 11.45 -5.42
N LEU A 192 -12.46 10.31 -4.87
CA LEU A 192 -12.25 9.02 -5.54
C LEU A 192 -13.09 8.87 -6.79
N ARG A 193 -14.31 9.44 -6.84
CA ARG A 193 -15.10 9.49 -8.07
C ARG A 193 -14.43 10.36 -9.14
N GLN A 194 -13.82 11.47 -8.75
CA GLN A 194 -13.01 12.28 -9.67
C GLN A 194 -11.86 11.45 -10.26
N ALA A 195 -11.13 10.69 -9.42
CA ALA A 195 -10.09 9.78 -9.90
C ALA A 195 -10.65 8.71 -10.85
N TYR A 196 -11.79 8.12 -10.48
CA TYR A 196 -12.45 7.06 -11.25
C TYR A 196 -12.92 7.55 -12.64
N SER A 197 -13.48 8.75 -12.71
CA SER A 197 -13.99 9.33 -13.98
C SER A 197 -12.92 9.82 -14.93
N SER A 198 -11.64 9.83 -14.53
CA SER A 198 -10.53 10.32 -15.35
C SER A 198 -10.23 9.48 -16.60
N GLY A 199 -10.82 8.30 -16.74
CA GLY A 199 -10.50 7.32 -17.78
C GLY A 199 -9.14 6.62 -17.61
N LYS A 200 -8.37 6.99 -16.58
CA LYS A 200 -7.05 6.42 -16.24
C LYS A 200 -7.07 5.68 -14.91
N ALA A 201 -8.26 5.43 -14.36
CA ALA A 201 -8.41 4.73 -13.09
C ALA A 201 -7.88 3.31 -13.19
N ASP A 202 -6.93 2.96 -12.33
CA ASP A 202 -6.43 1.61 -12.14
C ASP A 202 -7.30 0.81 -11.15
N ALA A 203 -6.96 -0.46 -10.93
CA ALA A 203 -7.65 -1.34 -9.99
C ALA A 203 -7.64 -0.76 -8.56
N ARG A 204 -6.56 -0.08 -8.15
CA ARG A 204 -6.43 0.51 -6.83
C ARG A 204 -7.44 1.65 -6.61
N VAL A 205 -7.65 2.52 -7.60
CA VAL A 205 -8.67 3.59 -7.53
C VAL A 205 -10.06 2.98 -7.36
N ARG A 206 -10.40 1.94 -8.13
CA ARG A 206 -11.69 1.24 -8.03
C ARG A 206 -11.88 0.55 -6.69
N GLN A 207 -10.85 -0.12 -6.18
CA GLN A 207 -10.89 -0.77 -4.87
C GLN A 207 -11.08 0.25 -3.74
N ASN A 208 -10.36 1.38 -3.79
CA ASN A 208 -10.51 2.45 -2.80
C ASN A 208 -11.90 3.10 -2.86
N LEU A 209 -12.45 3.33 -4.06
CA LEU A 209 -13.82 3.82 -4.21
C LEU A 209 -14.84 2.80 -3.69
N GLY A 210 -14.68 1.53 -4.04
CA GLY A 210 -15.52 0.44 -3.53
C GLY A 210 -15.49 0.35 -2.00
N LEU A 211 -14.30 0.48 -1.40
CA LEU A 211 -14.14 0.54 0.05
C LEU A 211 -14.94 1.69 0.67
N VAL A 212 -14.81 2.91 0.14
CA VAL A 212 -15.49 4.10 0.68
C VAL A 212 -17.00 3.99 0.54
N VAL A 213 -17.48 3.55 -0.60
CA VAL A 213 -18.91 3.33 -0.86
C VAL A 213 -19.46 2.23 0.08
N GLY A 214 -18.70 1.16 0.29
CA GLY A 214 -19.05 0.10 1.23
C GLY A 214 -19.05 0.55 2.70
N LEU A 215 -18.08 1.40 3.11
CA LEU A 215 -18.06 2.00 4.45
C LEU A 215 -19.28 2.88 4.73
N GLN A 216 -19.92 3.41 3.70
CA GLN A 216 -21.19 4.15 3.79
C GLN A 216 -22.43 3.24 3.74
N GLY A 217 -22.26 1.91 3.75
CA GLY A 217 -23.35 0.93 3.75
C GLY A 217 -23.92 0.60 2.37
N ARG A 218 -23.39 1.18 1.29
CA ARG A 218 -23.86 0.93 -0.09
C ARG A 218 -23.17 -0.29 -0.70
N PHE A 219 -23.43 -1.47 -0.11
CA PHE A 219 -22.71 -2.70 -0.40
C PHE A 219 -22.87 -3.20 -1.85
N ALA A 220 -24.08 -3.11 -2.41
CA ALA A 220 -24.33 -3.54 -3.79
C ALA A 220 -23.55 -2.69 -4.82
N GLU A 221 -23.48 -1.38 -4.57
CA GLU A 221 -22.70 -0.47 -5.41
C GLU A 221 -21.20 -0.72 -5.27
N ALA A 222 -20.71 -0.91 -4.03
CA ALA A 222 -19.31 -1.27 -3.77
C ALA A 222 -18.90 -2.54 -4.52
N GLU A 223 -19.73 -3.58 -4.49
CA GLU A 223 -19.50 -4.82 -5.23
C GLU A 223 -19.43 -4.59 -6.74
N SER A 224 -20.35 -3.81 -7.28
CA SER A 224 -20.39 -3.46 -8.70
C SER A 224 -19.10 -2.76 -9.16
N ILE A 225 -18.56 -1.84 -8.34
CA ILE A 225 -17.33 -1.10 -8.65
C ILE A 225 -16.13 -2.04 -8.71
N VAL A 226 -15.96 -2.92 -7.72
CA VAL A 226 -14.76 -3.78 -7.64
C VAL A 226 -14.82 -5.00 -8.57
N ARG A 227 -15.99 -5.37 -9.09
CA ARG A 227 -16.17 -6.42 -10.10
C ARG A 227 -15.46 -6.13 -11.43
N ALA A 228 -15.09 -4.90 -11.69
CA ALA A 228 -14.30 -4.57 -12.87
C ALA A 228 -12.89 -5.20 -12.85
N ASP A 229 -12.38 -5.53 -11.66
CA ASP A 229 -11.01 -6.06 -11.48
C ASP A 229 -10.97 -7.44 -10.82
N LEU A 230 -12.07 -7.86 -10.18
CA LEU A 230 -12.13 -9.09 -9.40
C LEU A 230 -13.17 -10.05 -9.93
N PRO A 231 -12.93 -11.36 -9.86
CA PRO A 231 -13.97 -12.37 -10.05
C PRO A 231 -15.19 -12.09 -9.15
N ALA A 232 -16.37 -12.39 -9.66
CA ALA A 232 -17.62 -12.08 -8.95
C ALA A 232 -17.68 -12.65 -7.51
N ALA A 233 -17.15 -13.86 -7.30
CA ALA A 233 -17.08 -14.49 -5.99
C ALA A 233 -16.15 -13.75 -5.02
N GLU A 234 -15.01 -13.25 -5.50
CA GLU A 234 -14.07 -12.48 -4.67
C GLU A 234 -14.61 -11.09 -4.34
N ALA A 235 -15.22 -10.42 -5.31
CA ALA A 235 -15.87 -9.12 -5.08
C ALA A 235 -16.97 -9.25 -4.01
N ALA A 236 -17.82 -10.26 -4.10
CA ALA A 236 -18.86 -10.54 -3.12
C ALA A 236 -18.28 -10.88 -1.74
N ALA A 237 -17.22 -11.68 -1.67
CA ALA A 237 -16.55 -12.04 -0.41
C ALA A 237 -15.94 -10.82 0.28
N ASN A 238 -15.28 -9.93 -0.48
CA ASN A 238 -14.69 -8.70 0.06
C ASN A 238 -15.77 -7.78 0.66
N VAL A 239 -16.87 -7.61 -0.03
CA VAL A 239 -17.99 -6.79 0.45
C VAL A 239 -18.69 -7.44 1.66
N ALA A 240 -18.89 -8.76 1.66
CA ALA A 240 -19.45 -9.48 2.80
C ALA A 240 -18.56 -9.35 4.05
N TYR A 241 -17.23 -9.43 3.89
CA TYR A 241 -16.28 -9.21 4.97
C TYR A 241 -16.37 -7.78 5.53
N LEU A 242 -16.43 -6.77 4.66
CA LEU A 242 -16.59 -5.37 5.07
C LEU A 242 -17.92 -5.18 5.85
N LYS A 243 -19.02 -5.74 5.36
CA LYS A 243 -20.31 -5.70 6.05
C LYS A 243 -20.25 -6.35 7.43
N GLN A 244 -19.58 -7.49 7.55
CA GLN A 244 -19.38 -8.17 8.83
C GLN A 244 -18.55 -7.33 9.81
N MET A 245 -17.49 -6.69 9.34
CA MET A 245 -16.66 -5.80 10.15
C MET A 245 -17.46 -4.62 10.71
N LEU A 246 -18.29 -4.00 9.88
CA LEU A 246 -19.14 -2.87 10.29
C LEU A 246 -20.21 -3.31 11.32
N SER A 247 -20.85 -4.45 11.10
CA SER A 247 -21.87 -4.96 12.05
C SER A 247 -21.31 -5.35 13.41
N ARG A 248 -20.05 -5.84 13.48
CA ARG A 248 -19.37 -6.12 14.75
C ARG A 248 -19.07 -4.85 15.55
N LYS A 249 -18.76 -3.75 14.86
CA LYS A 249 -18.49 -2.47 15.50
C LYS A 249 -19.73 -1.88 16.17
N ASP A 250 -20.90 -2.10 15.56
CA ASP A 250 -22.18 -1.61 16.07
C ASP A 250 -22.72 -2.48 17.23
N ASN A 251 -22.21 -3.72 17.40
CA ASN A 251 -22.60 -4.62 18.47
C ASN A 251 -21.40 -5.14 19.29
N PRO A 252 -20.79 -4.30 20.15
CA PRO A 252 -19.59 -4.67 20.92
C PRO A 252 -19.81 -5.75 22.01
N ARG A 253 -21.04 -6.24 22.21
CA ARG A 253 -21.40 -7.26 23.20
C ARG A 253 -21.39 -8.70 22.69
N GLY A 254 -21.15 -8.92 21.40
CA GLY A 254 -20.92 -10.25 20.83
C GLY A 254 -19.47 -10.68 21.10
N GLY A 255 -19.25 -11.53 22.11
CA GLY A 255 -17.96 -12.19 22.33
C GLY A 255 -17.48 -12.97 21.10
N PRO A 256 -16.21 -13.43 21.07
CA PRO A 256 -15.66 -14.15 19.93
C PRO A 256 -16.50 -15.41 19.70
N GLY A 257 -17.38 -15.36 18.69
CA GLY A 257 -18.12 -16.54 18.25
C GLY A 257 -17.11 -17.60 17.84
N THR A 258 -17.12 -18.73 18.52
CA THR A 258 -16.44 -19.96 18.15
C THR A 258 -16.75 -20.26 16.69
N VAL A 259 -15.75 -20.22 15.83
CA VAL A 259 -15.82 -20.75 14.48
C VAL A 259 -16.12 -22.25 14.66
N PRO A 260 -17.23 -22.79 14.12
CA PRO A 260 -17.44 -24.23 14.14
C PRO A 260 -16.34 -24.86 13.28
N MET A 261 -15.41 -25.57 13.92
CA MET A 261 -14.52 -26.49 13.22
C MET A 261 -15.40 -27.56 12.59
N ALA A 262 -15.57 -27.47 11.27
CA ALA A 262 -16.15 -28.56 10.50
C ALA A 262 -15.25 -29.79 10.73
N SER A 263 -15.83 -30.79 11.38
CA SER A 263 -15.20 -32.10 11.61
C SER A 263 -14.90 -32.74 10.26
N LEU A 264 -13.63 -32.81 9.92
CA LEU A 264 -13.12 -33.70 8.88
C LEU A 264 -13.15 -35.12 9.42
N SER A 265 -14.31 -35.76 9.34
CA SER A 265 -14.44 -37.21 9.45
C SER A 265 -14.49 -37.76 8.03
N GLY A 266 -13.35 -38.19 7.51
CA GLY A 266 -13.30 -39.03 6.31
C GLY A 266 -13.68 -40.47 6.67
N PRO A 267 -14.41 -41.20 5.79
CA PRO A 267 -14.65 -42.62 5.99
C PRO A 267 -13.42 -43.46 5.65
N GLY A 268 -13.28 -44.59 6.37
CA GLY A 268 -12.21 -45.55 6.36
C GLY A 268 -11.94 -46.29 5.06
#